data_c31b3ba670fb228c0b72c9c1e58a97a2
#
_entry.id   c31b3ba670fb228c0b72c9c1e58a97a2
#
_cell.length_a   1.000
_cell.length_b   1.000
_cell.length_c   1.000
_cell.angle_alpha   90.00
_cell.angle_beta   90.00
_cell.angle_gamma   90.00
#
_symmetry.space_group_name_H-M   'P 1'
#
loop_
_entity.id
_entity.type
_entity.pdbx_description
1 polymer ?
#
loop_
_entity_poly.entity_id
_entity_poly.type
_entity_poly.pdbx_seq_one_letter_code
_entity_poly.pdbx_strand_id
1 'polypeptide(L)'
;MRGLKAKEYETLEQLFKMKQGSLLKTMSYFLQSKYKTVKTTADYIYAIGDIPIALVAHMDTVFPKPVSELYYDIRKNVMWSPQGLGADDRAGIYAIIQILCSTNLRPHIIFTTDEERGGIGASVLAQENCPFPQLKYMIELDRQGKNDCVFYSCDNDDFVAYIESFGFIEDFGSFSDISILGPAWQVCSTNLSVGYENEHTYIETLNISALLNTIEKVKKMLQKESIPDFKYIEFSLSTKRWFQDLYNSNGAAGDNDFYVHCKKCKGLFSGYEVFPVKGLDGKTCFYCPDCIVENIEWCDNCGEPFEIDPNNPKKICNDCAGGLLECHSTSKKLKNNLMK
;
A
#
# COMPACT_ATOMS: atom_id res chain seq x y z
N MET A 1 -5.93 25.21 6.31
CA MET A 1 -5.01 24.23 5.68
C MET A 1 -3.91 25.03 4.99
N ARG A 2 -2.65 24.58 5.14
CA ARG A 2 -1.51 25.25 4.49
C ARG A 2 -1.39 24.77 3.04
N GLY A 3 -1.31 25.68 2.07
CA GLY A 3 -0.92 25.36 0.70
C GLY A 3 0.59 25.26 0.52
N LEU A 4 1.05 24.90 -0.68
CA LEU A 4 2.48 24.85 -1.04
C LEU A 4 3.09 26.27 -1.04
N LYS A 5 4.31 26.41 -0.55
CA LYS A 5 5.15 27.57 -0.79
C LYS A 5 5.70 27.51 -2.22
N ALA A 6 6.12 28.65 -2.78
CA ALA A 6 6.62 28.72 -4.15
C ALA A 6 7.71 27.67 -4.45
N LYS A 7 8.72 27.55 -3.59
CA LYS A 7 9.80 26.55 -3.76
C LYS A 7 9.31 25.10 -3.64
N GLU A 8 8.33 24.86 -2.80
CA GLU A 8 7.71 23.52 -2.65
C GLU A 8 6.92 23.14 -3.92
N TYR A 9 6.18 24.11 -4.49
CA TYR A 9 5.50 23.95 -5.77
C TYR A 9 6.49 23.68 -6.91
N GLU A 10 7.55 24.51 -7.05
CA GLU A 10 8.58 24.33 -8.06
C GLU A 10 9.25 22.95 -7.99
N THR A 11 9.53 22.46 -6.78
CA THR A 11 10.11 21.12 -6.60
C THR A 11 9.16 20.03 -7.10
N LEU A 12 7.89 20.09 -6.72
CA LEU A 12 6.89 19.11 -7.12
C LEU A 12 6.63 19.16 -8.62
N GLU A 13 6.52 20.37 -9.19
CA GLU A 13 6.38 20.59 -10.63
C GLU A 13 7.55 19.98 -11.42
N GLN A 14 8.79 20.16 -10.94
CA GLN A 14 9.97 19.57 -11.56
C GLN A 14 9.93 18.04 -11.56
N LEU A 15 9.47 17.42 -10.45
CA LEU A 15 9.34 15.97 -10.36
C LEU A 15 8.36 15.43 -11.39
N PHE A 16 7.19 16.04 -11.54
CA PHE A 16 6.20 15.64 -12.54
C PHE A 16 6.69 15.79 -13.98
N LYS A 17 7.56 16.76 -14.25
CA LYS A 17 8.13 17.03 -15.59
C LYS A 17 9.37 16.18 -15.91
N MET A 18 9.85 15.34 -14.99
CA MET A 18 11.03 14.50 -15.23
C MET A 18 10.65 13.13 -15.78
N LYS A 19 11.44 12.63 -16.75
CA LYS A 19 11.45 11.22 -17.13
C LYS A 19 12.16 10.41 -16.07
N GLN A 20 11.78 9.13 -15.88
CA GLN A 20 12.38 8.20 -14.92
C GLN A 20 13.93 8.24 -14.94
N GLY A 21 14.57 8.08 -16.08
CA GLY A 21 16.03 8.04 -16.16
C GLY A 21 16.72 9.37 -15.81
N SER A 22 16.03 10.53 -15.97
CA SER A 22 16.51 11.82 -15.50
C SER A 22 16.32 11.96 -14.00
N LEU A 23 15.21 11.49 -13.50
CA LEU A 23 14.88 11.46 -12.08
C LEU A 23 15.86 10.58 -11.30
N LEU A 24 16.15 9.38 -11.79
CA LEU A 24 17.16 8.49 -11.21
C LEU A 24 18.50 9.20 -11.02
N LYS A 25 19.00 9.88 -12.04
CA LYS A 25 20.24 10.67 -11.95
C LYS A 25 20.13 11.80 -10.93
N THR A 26 19.03 12.55 -10.96
CA THR A 26 18.79 13.67 -10.06
C THR A 26 18.73 13.21 -8.61
N MET A 27 17.99 12.11 -8.32
CA MET A 27 17.88 11.55 -6.97
C MET A 27 19.20 10.95 -6.49
N SER A 28 19.98 10.35 -7.37
CA SER A 28 21.33 9.88 -7.04
C SER A 28 22.23 11.04 -6.55
N TYR A 29 22.31 12.13 -7.30
CA TYR A 29 23.08 13.32 -6.88
C TYR A 29 22.50 13.97 -5.61
N PHE A 30 21.19 14.04 -5.49
CA PHE A 30 20.54 14.58 -4.30
C PHE A 30 20.92 13.78 -3.05
N LEU A 31 20.81 12.43 -3.11
CA LEU A 31 21.17 11.58 -2.00
C LEU A 31 22.68 11.62 -1.68
N GLN A 32 23.55 11.65 -2.68
CA GLN A 32 25.00 11.82 -2.47
C GLN A 32 25.35 13.13 -1.74
N SER A 33 24.54 14.17 -1.89
CA SER A 33 24.69 15.41 -1.13
C SER A 33 24.26 15.32 0.34
N LYS A 34 23.54 14.27 0.73
CA LYS A 34 22.93 14.09 2.06
C LYS A 34 23.49 12.91 2.85
N TYR A 35 24.00 11.90 2.16
CA TYR A 35 24.42 10.60 2.71
C TYR A 35 25.85 10.28 2.35
N LYS A 36 26.55 9.60 3.25
CA LYS A 36 27.93 9.13 3.02
C LYS A 36 27.98 7.90 2.11
N THR A 37 26.96 7.04 2.21
CA THR A 37 26.88 5.79 1.47
C THR A 37 25.63 5.81 0.60
N VAL A 38 25.82 5.84 -0.71
CA VAL A 38 24.75 5.77 -1.71
C VAL A 38 25.17 4.76 -2.79
N LYS A 39 24.31 3.80 -3.07
CA LYS A 39 24.45 2.90 -4.22
C LYS A 39 23.43 3.28 -5.27
N THR A 40 23.85 3.36 -6.52
CA THR A 40 23.00 3.65 -7.66
C THR A 40 23.25 2.60 -8.74
N THR A 41 22.18 2.00 -9.21
CA THR A 41 22.15 1.06 -10.34
C THR A 41 21.21 1.59 -11.43
N ALA A 42 20.92 0.80 -12.44
CA ALA A 42 19.88 1.11 -13.41
C ALA A 42 18.47 0.93 -12.83
N ASP A 43 18.32 0.06 -11.83
CA ASP A 43 17.03 -0.45 -11.33
C ASP A 43 16.64 0.17 -9.99
N TYR A 44 17.60 0.67 -9.19
CA TYR A 44 17.33 1.26 -7.89
C TYR A 44 18.44 2.20 -7.42
N ILE A 45 18.11 3.03 -6.43
CA ILE A 45 19.05 3.77 -5.61
C ILE A 45 18.77 3.43 -4.16
N TYR A 46 19.80 3.18 -3.36
CA TYR A 46 19.63 3.24 -1.91
C TYR A 46 20.67 4.13 -1.25
N ALA A 47 20.31 4.69 -0.10
CA ALA A 47 21.19 5.45 0.77
C ALA A 47 21.11 4.94 2.21
N ILE A 48 22.27 4.78 2.87
CA ILE A 48 22.36 4.28 4.24
C ILE A 48 22.39 5.46 5.20
N GLY A 49 21.34 5.58 6.02
CA GLY A 49 21.20 6.57 7.07
C GLY A 49 21.58 6.04 8.45
N ASP A 50 21.29 6.83 9.49
CA ASP A 50 21.52 6.54 10.90
C ASP A 50 20.24 6.19 11.67
N ILE A 51 19.07 6.40 11.07
CA ILE A 51 17.78 5.99 11.63
C ILE A 51 17.40 4.62 11.03
N PRO A 52 17.10 3.60 11.87
CA PRO A 52 16.85 2.23 11.43
C PRO A 52 15.45 2.03 10.82
N ILE A 53 15.02 2.96 10.00
CA ILE A 53 13.78 2.93 9.22
C ILE A 53 14.15 3.24 7.77
N ALA A 54 13.63 2.49 6.80
CA ALA A 54 13.77 2.82 5.40
C ALA A 54 12.51 3.49 4.86
N LEU A 55 12.67 4.59 4.13
CA LEU A 55 11.62 5.20 3.32
C LEU A 55 11.77 4.75 1.88
N VAL A 56 10.68 4.31 1.28
CA VAL A 56 10.62 3.72 -0.06
C VAL A 56 9.67 4.52 -0.94
N ALA A 57 10.02 4.69 -2.21
CA ALA A 57 9.19 5.27 -3.26
C ALA A 57 9.68 4.83 -4.63
N HIS A 58 8.80 4.74 -5.64
CA HIS A 58 9.23 4.40 -6.99
C HIS A 58 9.35 5.60 -7.94
N MET A 59 10.13 5.45 -9.02
CA MET A 59 10.49 6.56 -9.90
C MET A 59 9.77 6.56 -11.25
N ASP A 60 9.06 5.52 -11.60
CA ASP A 60 8.26 5.46 -12.82
C ASP A 60 6.83 6.00 -12.61
N THR A 61 6.05 5.92 -13.60
CA THR A 61 4.61 6.15 -13.63
C THR A 61 4.05 5.41 -14.85
N VAL A 62 2.76 5.08 -14.86
CA VAL A 62 2.10 4.44 -16.02
C VAL A 62 2.09 5.33 -17.26
N PHE A 63 2.31 6.64 -17.13
CA PHE A 63 2.20 7.58 -18.24
C PHE A 63 3.46 7.57 -19.11
N PRO A 64 3.32 7.47 -20.45
CA PRO A 64 4.46 7.34 -21.36
C PRO A 64 5.28 8.61 -21.49
N LYS A 65 4.74 9.75 -21.08
CA LYS A 65 5.40 11.06 -21.15
C LYS A 65 5.17 11.85 -19.87
N PRO A 66 6.19 12.59 -19.41
CA PRO A 66 6.02 13.54 -18.33
C PRO A 66 4.97 14.61 -18.70
N VAL A 67 4.35 15.21 -17.69
CA VAL A 67 3.41 16.30 -17.89
C VAL A 67 4.09 17.55 -18.46
N SER A 68 3.43 18.23 -19.37
CA SER A 68 3.81 19.58 -19.84
C SER A 68 2.90 20.66 -19.24
N GLU A 69 1.66 20.30 -18.92
CA GLU A 69 0.66 21.18 -18.35
C GLU A 69 0.30 20.69 -16.94
N LEU A 70 0.46 21.57 -15.97
CA LEU A 70 0.18 21.31 -14.56
C LEU A 70 -0.74 22.39 -14.01
N TYR A 71 -1.79 21.99 -13.32
CA TYR A 71 -2.75 22.89 -12.70
C TYR A 71 -2.78 22.70 -11.20
N TYR A 72 -2.98 23.79 -10.45
CA TYR A 72 -3.11 23.77 -9.02
C TYR A 72 -4.25 24.68 -8.56
N ASP A 73 -5.33 24.08 -8.06
CA ASP A 73 -6.40 24.81 -7.38
C ASP A 73 -6.00 25.09 -5.93
N ILE A 74 -5.53 26.30 -5.67
CA ILE A 74 -5.08 26.75 -4.34
C ILE A 74 -6.23 26.69 -3.31
N ARG A 75 -7.47 26.87 -3.72
CA ARG A 75 -8.62 26.87 -2.80
C ARG A 75 -8.95 25.47 -2.34
N LYS A 76 -8.94 24.51 -3.25
CA LYS A 76 -9.16 23.07 -2.96
C LYS A 76 -7.89 22.37 -2.48
N ASN A 77 -6.74 22.98 -2.71
CA ASN A 77 -5.41 22.43 -2.44
C ASN A 77 -5.15 21.13 -3.20
N VAL A 78 -5.54 21.10 -4.48
CA VAL A 78 -5.47 19.91 -5.36
C VAL A 78 -4.71 20.26 -6.64
N MET A 79 -3.80 19.37 -7.03
CA MET A 79 -3.07 19.44 -8.32
C MET A 79 -3.60 18.37 -9.27
N TRP A 80 -3.54 18.67 -10.58
CA TRP A 80 -3.89 17.72 -11.65
C TRP A 80 -3.25 18.10 -12.97
N SER A 81 -3.29 17.19 -13.92
CA SER A 81 -2.91 17.39 -15.31
C SER A 81 -3.89 16.68 -16.26
N PRO A 82 -4.30 17.28 -17.37
CA PRO A 82 -5.12 16.59 -18.38
C PRO A 82 -4.35 15.49 -19.14
N GLN A 83 -3.03 15.39 -18.89
CA GLN A 83 -2.14 14.41 -19.51
C GLN A 83 -1.89 13.17 -18.62
N GLY A 84 -2.59 13.10 -17.49
CA GLY A 84 -2.25 12.22 -16.37
C GLY A 84 -1.19 12.87 -15.50
N LEU A 85 -1.36 12.86 -14.18
CA LEU A 85 -0.47 13.59 -13.28
C LEU A 85 0.83 12.82 -13.00
N GLY A 86 0.73 11.51 -12.78
CA GLY A 86 1.84 10.68 -12.31
C GLY A 86 2.23 11.02 -10.88
N ALA A 87 1.24 11.33 -10.01
CA ALA A 87 1.44 11.52 -8.58
C ALA A 87 1.83 10.21 -7.90
N ASP A 88 1.38 9.14 -8.43
CA ASP A 88 1.85 7.79 -8.27
C ASP A 88 3.16 7.59 -9.11
N ASP A 89 4.41 7.55 -8.55
CA ASP A 89 4.70 7.89 -7.15
C ASP A 89 5.65 9.10 -7.02
N ARG A 90 5.44 10.15 -7.83
CA ARG A 90 6.18 11.41 -7.64
C ARG A 90 5.86 12.09 -6.30
N ALA A 91 4.70 11.76 -5.71
CA ALA A 91 4.29 12.29 -4.43
C ALA A 91 5.13 11.71 -3.28
N GLY A 92 5.41 10.41 -3.28
CA GLY A 92 6.29 9.78 -2.29
C GLY A 92 7.74 10.26 -2.40
N ILE A 93 8.27 10.37 -3.63
CA ILE A 93 9.59 10.97 -3.83
C ILE A 93 9.63 12.40 -3.26
N TYR A 94 8.60 13.21 -3.54
CA TYR A 94 8.50 14.56 -2.97
C TYR A 94 8.46 14.54 -1.45
N ALA A 95 7.67 13.63 -0.85
CA ALA A 95 7.59 13.50 0.60
C ALA A 95 8.96 13.21 1.21
N ILE A 96 9.72 12.28 0.64
CA ILE A 96 11.08 11.96 1.08
C ILE A 96 12.00 13.19 0.96
N ILE A 97 11.98 13.88 -0.17
CA ILE A 97 12.76 15.12 -0.36
C ILE A 97 12.41 16.15 0.72
N GLN A 98 11.13 16.37 1.01
CA GLN A 98 10.69 17.34 2.01
C GLN A 98 11.15 16.95 3.43
N ILE A 99 11.10 15.68 3.79
CA ILE A 99 11.62 15.19 5.07
C ILE A 99 13.12 15.49 5.17
N LEU A 100 13.90 15.11 4.17
CA LEU A 100 15.36 15.29 4.16
C LEU A 100 15.82 16.75 4.09
N CYS A 101 15.04 17.64 3.47
CA CYS A 101 15.36 19.06 3.34
C CYS A 101 14.90 19.89 4.53
N SER A 102 13.83 19.51 5.20
CA SER A 102 13.27 20.26 6.33
C SER A 102 13.77 19.82 7.70
N THR A 103 14.57 18.74 7.75
CA THR A 103 15.08 18.15 8.99
C THR A 103 16.55 17.69 8.81
N ASN A 104 17.17 17.34 9.95
CA ASN A 104 18.46 16.64 9.96
C ASN A 104 18.30 15.12 10.08
N LEU A 105 17.07 14.60 9.96
CA LEU A 105 16.79 13.16 10.02
C LEU A 105 17.37 12.45 8.80
N ARG A 106 18.00 11.31 9.03
CA ARG A 106 18.63 10.51 7.97
C ARG A 106 18.19 9.04 8.09
N PRO A 107 16.90 8.74 7.74
CA PRO A 107 16.49 7.35 7.58
C PRO A 107 17.22 6.71 6.40
N HIS A 108 17.19 5.40 6.26
CA HIS A 108 17.56 4.75 5.02
C HIS A 108 16.60 5.16 3.91
N ILE A 109 17.07 5.24 2.68
CA ILE A 109 16.23 5.60 1.51
C ILE A 109 16.36 4.50 0.45
N ILE A 110 15.24 4.16 -0.16
CA ILE A 110 15.15 3.31 -1.35
C ILE A 110 14.32 4.05 -2.40
N PHE A 111 14.87 4.18 -3.60
CA PHE A 111 14.12 4.56 -4.79
C PHE A 111 14.27 3.46 -5.83
N THR A 112 13.17 2.95 -6.34
CA THR A 112 13.11 1.88 -7.33
C THR A 112 12.69 2.39 -8.70
N THR A 113 12.86 1.57 -9.71
CA THR A 113 12.36 1.81 -11.08
C THR A 113 11.39 0.71 -11.47
N ASP A 114 10.52 1.01 -12.45
CA ASP A 114 9.64 0.04 -13.08
C ASP A 114 8.77 -0.76 -12.08
N GLU A 115 8.25 -0.08 -11.04
CA GLU A 115 7.26 -0.61 -10.11
C GLU A 115 5.98 -0.97 -10.86
N GLU A 116 5.51 -0.05 -11.71
CA GLU A 116 4.31 -0.15 -12.56
C GLU A 116 4.38 -1.26 -13.62
N ARG A 117 5.54 -1.88 -13.74
CA ARG A 117 5.82 -3.02 -14.62
C ARG A 117 6.05 -4.31 -13.85
N GLY A 118 5.52 -4.38 -12.62
CA GLY A 118 5.60 -5.54 -11.73
C GLY A 118 6.79 -5.52 -10.79
N GLY A 119 7.22 -4.34 -10.28
CA GLY A 119 8.24 -4.22 -9.24
C GLY A 119 9.62 -4.67 -9.67
N ILE A 120 10.03 -4.35 -10.90
CA ILE A 120 11.32 -4.83 -11.46
C ILE A 120 12.47 -4.35 -10.58
N GLY A 121 12.52 -3.06 -10.22
CA GLY A 121 13.58 -2.49 -9.39
C GLY A 121 13.66 -3.13 -8.01
N ALA A 122 12.51 -3.30 -7.36
CA ALA A 122 12.42 -3.99 -6.07
C ALA A 122 12.84 -5.47 -6.17
N SER A 123 12.43 -6.16 -7.24
CA SER A 123 12.81 -7.56 -7.48
C SER A 123 14.32 -7.75 -7.65
N VAL A 124 14.98 -6.81 -8.34
CA VAL A 124 16.44 -6.82 -8.47
C VAL A 124 17.12 -6.55 -7.13
N LEU A 125 16.63 -5.56 -6.38
CA LEU A 125 17.17 -5.23 -5.05
C LEU A 125 16.94 -6.35 -4.03
N ALA A 126 15.81 -7.03 -4.09
CA ALA A 126 15.46 -8.15 -3.21
C ALA A 126 16.40 -9.36 -3.33
N GLN A 127 17.14 -9.50 -4.44
CA GLN A 127 18.16 -10.55 -4.60
C GLN A 127 19.42 -10.27 -3.78
N GLU A 128 19.59 -9.05 -3.29
CA GLU A 128 20.68 -8.69 -2.39
C GLU A 128 20.28 -8.91 -0.93
N ASN A 129 21.24 -9.25 -0.09
CA ASN A 129 21.02 -9.18 1.36
C ASN A 129 20.66 -7.74 1.75
N CYS A 130 19.79 -7.58 2.74
CA CYS A 130 19.41 -6.25 3.23
C CYS A 130 20.67 -5.40 3.51
N PRO A 131 20.87 -4.28 2.81
CA PRO A 131 22.08 -3.47 2.94
C PRO A 131 22.08 -2.55 4.16
N PHE A 132 20.94 -2.47 4.88
CA PHE A 132 20.72 -1.51 5.95
C PHE A 132 21.03 -2.12 7.32
N PRO A 133 21.99 -1.56 8.06
CA PRO A 133 22.28 -2.06 9.39
C PRO A 133 21.11 -1.79 10.34
N GLN A 134 20.74 -2.82 11.12
CA GLN A 134 19.71 -2.73 12.16
C GLN A 134 18.36 -2.20 11.67
N LEU A 135 18.00 -2.41 10.40
CA LEU A 135 16.72 -2.02 9.85
C LEU A 135 15.57 -2.66 10.67
N LYS A 136 14.68 -1.85 11.19
CA LYS A 136 13.56 -2.28 12.03
C LYS A 136 12.27 -2.43 11.26
N TYR A 137 11.98 -1.47 10.36
CA TYR A 137 10.83 -1.55 9.45
C TYR A 137 11.00 -0.62 8.26
N MET A 138 10.20 -0.82 7.24
CA MET A 138 10.13 0.02 6.05
C MET A 138 8.80 0.75 5.95
N ILE A 139 8.84 1.96 5.43
CA ILE A 139 7.67 2.79 5.10
C ILE A 139 7.75 3.14 3.63
N GLU A 140 6.84 2.63 2.85
CA GLU A 140 6.65 3.09 1.48
C GLU A 140 5.64 4.24 1.47
N LEU A 141 5.84 5.20 0.60
CA LEU A 141 5.03 6.41 0.50
C LEU A 141 4.34 6.43 -0.86
N ASP A 142 3.55 5.41 -1.12
CA ASP A 142 2.99 5.09 -2.43
C ASP A 142 1.58 4.48 -2.30
N ARG A 143 0.70 5.12 -1.52
CA ARG A 143 -0.69 4.70 -1.42
C ARG A 143 -1.62 5.87 -1.74
N GLN A 144 -2.67 5.60 -2.51
CA GLN A 144 -3.75 6.55 -2.72
C GLN A 144 -4.43 6.96 -1.40
N GLY A 145 -5.24 8.01 -1.47
CA GLY A 145 -6.04 8.42 -0.32
C GLY A 145 -5.28 9.33 0.65
N LYS A 146 -5.74 9.36 1.90
CA LYS A 146 -5.28 10.38 2.87
C LYS A 146 -4.67 9.83 4.13
N ASN A 147 -5.16 8.70 4.60
CA ASN A 147 -4.77 8.13 5.89
C ASN A 147 -4.70 6.61 5.89
N ASP A 148 -4.70 5.97 4.72
CA ASP A 148 -4.70 4.53 4.65
C ASP A 148 -3.27 4.00 4.81
N CYS A 149 -3.15 2.81 5.41
CA CYS A 149 -1.91 2.06 5.49
C CYS A 149 -2.15 0.61 5.09
N VAL A 150 -1.20 0.04 4.35
CA VAL A 150 -1.29 -1.34 3.84
C VAL A 150 -0.04 -2.10 4.25
N PHE A 151 -0.21 -3.35 4.71
CA PHE A 151 0.88 -4.17 5.25
C PHE A 151 1.24 -5.37 4.37
N TYR A 152 0.47 -5.63 3.32
CA TYR A 152 0.68 -6.74 2.37
C TYR A 152 0.88 -8.09 3.10
N SER A 153 2.06 -8.69 2.94
CA SER A 153 2.39 -10.00 3.53
C SER A 153 2.86 -9.94 4.99
N CYS A 154 2.82 -8.78 5.66
CA CYS A 154 3.23 -8.64 7.05
C CYS A 154 2.01 -8.72 7.99
N ASP A 155 1.88 -9.81 8.76
CA ASP A 155 0.77 -10.09 9.68
C ASP A 155 1.19 -9.89 11.15
N ASN A 156 1.62 -8.67 11.50
CA ASN A 156 2.04 -8.31 12.86
C ASN A 156 1.12 -7.26 13.47
N ASP A 157 0.22 -7.66 14.36
CA ASP A 157 -0.79 -6.78 14.99
C ASP A 157 -0.16 -5.62 15.78
N ASP A 158 1.00 -5.83 16.43
CA ASP A 158 1.69 -4.77 17.17
C ASP A 158 2.25 -3.71 16.21
N PHE A 159 2.73 -4.12 15.03
CA PHE A 159 3.18 -3.20 13.99
C PHE A 159 2.01 -2.43 13.38
N VAL A 160 0.89 -3.10 13.11
CA VAL A 160 -0.35 -2.46 12.64
C VAL A 160 -0.80 -1.41 13.65
N ALA A 161 -0.96 -1.78 14.93
CA ALA A 161 -1.37 -0.86 15.99
C ALA A 161 -0.40 0.33 16.16
N TYR A 162 0.91 0.08 16.00
CA TYR A 162 1.91 1.14 16.04
C TYR A 162 1.71 2.16 14.91
N ILE A 163 1.52 1.73 13.67
CA ILE A 163 1.27 2.62 12.53
C ILE A 163 -0.06 3.35 12.67
N GLU A 164 -1.13 2.66 13.10
CA GLU A 164 -2.43 3.27 13.38
C GLU A 164 -2.37 4.35 14.48
N SER A 165 -1.44 4.22 15.42
CA SER A 165 -1.24 5.23 16.49
C SER A 165 -0.83 6.62 15.95
N PHE A 166 -0.34 6.70 14.73
CA PHE A 166 -0.05 7.96 14.02
C PHE A 166 -1.25 8.49 13.22
N GLY A 167 -2.43 7.85 13.33
CA GLY A 167 -3.67 8.27 12.70
C GLY A 167 -3.77 7.80 11.24
N PHE A 168 -3.18 6.66 10.92
CA PHE A 168 -3.48 5.88 9.74
C PHE A 168 -4.57 4.84 10.05
N ILE A 169 -5.17 4.29 9.03
CA ILE A 169 -6.22 3.27 9.09
C ILE A 169 -5.82 2.14 8.15
N GLU A 170 -5.78 0.92 8.67
CA GLU A 170 -5.48 -0.25 7.86
C GLU A 170 -6.47 -0.40 6.70
N ASP A 171 -5.93 -0.61 5.51
CA ASP A 171 -6.68 -0.89 4.28
C ASP A 171 -6.02 -2.04 3.53
N PHE A 172 -6.67 -2.50 2.48
CA PHE A 172 -6.17 -3.58 1.63
C PHE A 172 -5.43 -3.02 0.40
N GLY A 173 -4.35 -3.70 0.00
CA GLY A 173 -3.62 -3.45 -1.24
C GLY A 173 -3.11 -4.74 -1.86
N SER A 174 -3.03 -4.77 -3.18
CA SER A 174 -2.63 -5.96 -3.93
C SER A 174 -1.13 -6.09 -4.10
N PHE A 175 -0.44 -4.99 -4.40
CA PHE A 175 0.97 -4.98 -4.79
C PHE A 175 1.62 -3.63 -4.46
N SER A 176 2.94 -3.65 -4.24
CA SER A 176 3.85 -2.52 -4.15
C SER A 176 5.28 -3.04 -3.94
N ASP A 177 6.31 -2.23 -4.06
CA ASP A 177 7.72 -2.62 -3.89
C ASP A 177 8.00 -3.30 -2.54
N ILE A 178 7.39 -2.84 -1.46
CA ILE A 178 7.57 -3.47 -0.14
C ILE A 178 6.87 -4.82 -0.01
N SER A 179 5.93 -5.13 -0.89
CA SER A 179 5.36 -6.48 -0.96
C SER A 179 6.40 -7.52 -1.45
N ILE A 180 7.46 -7.04 -2.10
CA ILE A 180 8.62 -7.83 -2.53
C ILE A 180 9.74 -7.75 -1.49
N LEU A 181 10.12 -6.53 -1.08
CA LEU A 181 11.28 -6.29 -0.20
C LEU A 181 11.04 -6.77 1.24
N GLY A 182 9.83 -6.61 1.77
CA GLY A 182 9.47 -7.02 3.13
C GLY A 182 9.70 -8.51 3.37
N PRO A 183 9.08 -9.41 2.59
CA PRO A 183 9.30 -10.86 2.68
C PRO A 183 10.76 -11.25 2.42
N ALA A 184 11.39 -10.67 1.39
CA ALA A 184 12.76 -11.01 1.01
C ALA A 184 13.77 -10.74 2.14
N TRP A 185 13.57 -9.67 2.89
CA TRP A 185 14.47 -9.29 4.00
C TRP A 185 13.93 -9.64 5.38
N GLN A 186 12.71 -10.22 5.46
CA GLN A 186 12.03 -10.55 6.71
C GLN A 186 11.86 -9.32 7.62
N VAL A 187 11.46 -8.18 7.02
CA VAL A 187 11.31 -6.88 7.67
C VAL A 187 9.87 -6.41 7.57
N CYS A 188 9.26 -6.03 8.70
CA CYS A 188 7.94 -5.42 8.72
C CYS A 188 7.90 -4.17 7.84
N SER A 189 6.85 -4.02 7.05
CA SER A 189 6.73 -2.90 6.12
C SER A 189 5.27 -2.45 5.97
N THR A 190 5.10 -1.16 5.68
CA THR A 190 3.79 -0.56 5.43
C THR A 190 3.87 0.45 4.30
N ASN A 191 2.82 0.50 3.48
CA ASN A 191 2.63 1.53 2.46
C ASN A 191 1.60 2.56 2.97
N LEU A 192 1.94 3.85 2.93
CA LEU A 192 1.15 4.94 3.50
C LEU A 192 0.59 5.85 2.41
N SER A 193 -0.66 6.30 2.58
CA SER A 193 -1.29 7.26 1.69
C SER A 193 -0.50 8.55 1.59
N VAL A 194 -0.28 9.03 0.36
CA VAL A 194 0.41 10.28 0.04
C VAL A 194 -0.47 11.32 -0.66
N GLY A 195 -1.76 11.06 -0.76
CA GLY A 195 -2.75 12.06 -1.16
C GLY A 195 -3.16 12.04 -2.62
N TYR A 196 -2.66 11.15 -3.45
CA TYR A 196 -3.20 11.01 -4.80
C TYR A 196 -4.51 10.20 -4.78
N GLU A 197 -5.33 10.39 -5.81
CA GLU A 197 -6.60 9.71 -6.04
C GLU A 197 -6.76 9.48 -7.54
N ASN A 198 -7.44 8.40 -7.93
CA ASN A 198 -7.66 7.99 -9.32
C ASN A 198 -6.36 7.73 -10.08
N GLU A 199 -5.41 7.09 -9.42
CA GLU A 199 -4.14 6.66 -10.02
C GLU A 199 -4.37 5.90 -11.34
N HIS A 200 -3.35 5.88 -12.19
CA HIS A 200 -3.35 5.21 -13.49
C HIS A 200 -4.39 5.75 -14.49
N THR A 201 -5.03 6.88 -14.20
CA THR A 201 -6.02 7.52 -15.08
C THR A 201 -5.68 8.97 -15.41
N TYR A 202 -6.24 9.49 -16.50
CA TYR A 202 -6.07 10.89 -16.88
C TYR A 202 -6.82 11.90 -15.96
N ILE A 203 -7.61 11.40 -15.02
CA ILE A 203 -8.26 12.22 -13.98
C ILE A 203 -7.55 12.12 -12.63
N GLU A 204 -6.35 11.60 -12.60
CA GLU A 204 -5.53 11.53 -11.40
C GLU A 204 -5.32 12.92 -10.80
N THR A 205 -5.44 12.99 -9.49
CA THR A 205 -5.28 14.22 -8.72
C THR A 205 -4.38 13.99 -7.52
N LEU A 206 -3.77 15.07 -7.02
CA LEU A 206 -2.98 15.06 -5.79
C LEU A 206 -3.53 16.08 -4.79
N ASN A 207 -3.97 15.58 -3.64
CA ASN A 207 -4.38 16.39 -2.50
C ASN A 207 -3.16 16.81 -1.67
N ILE A 208 -2.77 18.06 -1.80
CA ILE A 208 -1.58 18.61 -1.14
C ILE A 208 -1.71 18.61 0.39
N SER A 209 -2.93 18.79 0.92
CA SER A 209 -3.13 18.75 2.37
C SER A 209 -2.89 17.36 2.94
N ALA A 210 -3.32 16.33 2.24
CA ALA A 210 -3.08 14.93 2.62
C ALA A 210 -1.58 14.60 2.56
N LEU A 211 -0.92 14.96 1.46
CA LEU A 211 0.53 14.79 1.28
C LEU A 211 1.33 15.43 2.42
N LEU A 212 1.06 16.70 2.73
CA LEU A 212 1.74 17.41 3.81
C LEU A 212 1.45 16.80 5.18
N ASN A 213 0.24 16.29 5.41
CA ASN A 213 -0.11 15.60 6.64
C ASN A 213 0.68 14.29 6.82
N THR A 214 0.80 13.49 5.76
CA THR A 214 1.61 12.27 5.78
C THR A 214 3.08 12.58 6.05
N ILE A 215 3.66 13.60 5.41
CA ILE A 215 5.02 14.05 5.69
C ILE A 215 5.21 14.35 7.19
N GLU A 216 4.28 15.06 7.82
CA GLU A 216 4.38 15.39 9.24
C GLU A 216 4.21 14.16 10.15
N LYS A 217 3.35 13.20 9.78
CA LYS A 217 3.21 11.93 10.50
C LYS A 217 4.50 11.10 10.44
N VAL A 218 5.09 10.97 9.25
CA VAL A 218 6.35 10.23 9.05
C VAL A 218 7.51 10.90 9.79
N LYS A 219 7.61 12.23 9.79
CA LYS A 219 8.59 12.94 10.61
C LYS A 219 8.46 12.58 12.10
N LYS A 220 7.24 12.50 12.63
CA LYS A 220 7.01 12.09 14.04
C LYS A 220 7.47 10.65 14.28
N MET A 221 7.29 9.73 13.33
CA MET A 221 7.80 8.36 13.44
C MET A 221 9.32 8.35 13.51
N LEU A 222 9.98 9.10 12.61
CA LEU A 222 11.44 9.20 12.56
C LEU A 222 12.07 9.90 13.77
N GLN A 223 11.32 10.73 14.50
CA GLN A 223 11.78 11.49 15.66
C GLN A 223 11.57 10.74 16.99
N LYS A 224 11.04 9.52 16.98
CA LYS A 224 10.88 8.74 18.21
C LYS A 224 12.25 8.45 18.85
N GLU A 225 12.39 8.72 20.13
CA GLU A 225 13.61 8.43 20.90
C GLU A 225 13.94 6.93 20.93
N SER A 226 12.90 6.09 20.99
CA SER A 226 13.01 4.65 20.86
C SER A 226 12.14 4.18 19.71
N ILE A 227 12.79 3.67 18.68
CA ILE A 227 12.12 3.04 17.54
C ILE A 227 11.90 1.57 17.89
N PRO A 228 10.64 1.10 17.94
CA PRO A 228 10.36 -0.28 18.30
C PRO A 228 10.88 -1.24 17.23
N ASP A 229 11.11 -2.46 17.64
CA ASP A 229 11.50 -3.57 16.78
C ASP A 229 10.30 -4.51 16.65
N PHE A 230 9.97 -4.89 15.43
CA PHE A 230 8.84 -5.76 15.14
C PHE A 230 9.33 -7.01 14.44
N LYS A 231 8.89 -8.16 14.92
CA LYS A 231 9.18 -9.42 14.25
C LYS A 231 8.37 -9.49 12.97
N TYR A 232 9.04 -9.72 11.84
CA TYR A 232 8.32 -10.06 10.61
C TYR A 232 7.56 -11.38 10.82
N ILE A 233 6.26 -11.33 10.61
CA ILE A 233 5.39 -12.49 10.61
C ILE A 233 4.77 -12.50 9.22
N GLU A 234 5.15 -13.50 8.43
CA GLU A 234 4.59 -13.65 7.10
C GLU A 234 3.11 -13.99 7.20
N PHE A 235 2.30 -13.28 6.44
CA PHE A 235 0.90 -13.62 6.31
C PHE A 235 0.79 -15.03 5.77
N SER A 236 0.35 -15.96 6.61
CA SER A 236 0.08 -17.32 6.21
C SER A 236 -1.42 -17.56 6.28
N LEU A 237 -1.99 -18.02 5.18
CA LEU A 237 -3.37 -18.49 5.13
C LEU A 237 -3.66 -19.57 6.18
N SER A 238 -2.60 -20.27 6.64
CA SER A 238 -2.69 -21.28 7.69
C SER A 238 -2.81 -20.73 9.11
N THR A 239 -2.46 -19.48 9.36
CA THR A 239 -2.50 -18.87 10.71
C THR A 239 -3.87 -18.32 11.08
N LYS A 240 -4.73 -18.02 10.12
CA LYS A 240 -6.12 -17.63 10.40
C LYS A 240 -7.02 -18.88 10.40
N ARG A 241 -7.57 -19.21 11.54
CA ARG A 241 -8.39 -20.40 11.81
C ARG A 241 -9.53 -20.63 10.80
N TRP A 242 -10.08 -19.57 10.23
CA TRP A 242 -11.10 -19.63 9.19
C TRP A 242 -10.55 -20.05 7.81
N PHE A 243 -9.24 -19.85 7.53
CA PHE A 243 -8.57 -20.40 6.35
C PHE A 243 -8.23 -21.87 6.50
N GLN A 244 -7.94 -22.36 7.72
CA GLN A 244 -7.73 -23.80 7.97
C GLN A 244 -8.97 -24.62 7.68
N ASP A 245 -10.15 -24.11 8.00
CA ASP A 245 -11.42 -24.76 7.69
C ASP A 245 -11.69 -24.80 6.17
N LEU A 246 -11.20 -23.81 5.42
CA LEU A 246 -11.26 -23.77 3.95
C LEU A 246 -10.32 -24.80 3.30
N TYR A 247 -9.12 -24.94 3.84
CA TYR A 247 -8.08 -25.84 3.32
C TYR A 247 -8.45 -27.29 3.52
N ASN A 248 -9.05 -27.62 4.66
CA ASN A 248 -9.48 -28.97 5.01
C ASN A 248 -10.67 -29.44 4.19
N SER A 249 -11.44 -28.55 3.57
CA SER A 249 -12.59 -28.90 2.74
C SER A 249 -12.27 -29.16 1.26
N ASN A 250 -11.10 -28.76 0.75
CA ASN A 250 -10.77 -28.82 -0.68
C ASN A 250 -9.49 -29.57 -1.07
N GLY A 251 -8.80 -30.21 -0.12
CA GLY A 251 -7.82 -31.30 -0.36
C GLY A 251 -6.71 -31.02 -1.39
N ALA A 252 -5.94 -29.92 -1.26
CA ALA A 252 -4.73 -29.77 -2.07
C ALA A 252 -3.59 -29.12 -1.27
N ALA A 253 -2.56 -29.92 -1.00
CA ALA A 253 -1.26 -29.43 -0.54
C ALA A 253 -0.31 -29.30 -1.74
N GLY A 254 0.39 -28.19 -1.84
CA GLY A 254 1.48 -27.98 -2.81
C GLY A 254 1.84 -26.50 -2.95
N ASP A 255 3.11 -26.21 -2.76
CA ASP A 255 3.75 -24.89 -2.84
C ASP A 255 3.30 -24.01 -4.00
N ASN A 256 3.13 -22.69 -3.69
CA ASN A 256 3.16 -21.53 -4.55
C ASN A 256 1.95 -21.25 -5.45
N ASP A 257 1.42 -20.03 -5.29
CA ASP A 257 0.40 -19.40 -6.10
C ASP A 257 -0.96 -20.10 -6.11
N PHE A 258 -1.71 -19.83 -5.05
CA PHE A 258 -3.10 -20.21 -4.95
C PHE A 258 -3.95 -19.35 -5.92
N TYR A 259 -4.37 -19.94 -7.02
CA TYR A 259 -5.29 -19.31 -7.98
C TYR A 259 -6.70 -19.86 -7.79
N VAL A 260 -7.68 -18.95 -7.82
CA VAL A 260 -9.09 -19.29 -7.72
C VAL A 260 -9.90 -18.64 -8.82
N HIS A 261 -11.02 -19.28 -9.16
CA HIS A 261 -11.96 -18.67 -10.09
C HIS A 261 -12.99 -17.81 -9.34
N CYS A 262 -13.18 -16.58 -9.81
CA CYS A 262 -14.33 -15.79 -9.39
C CYS A 262 -15.62 -16.55 -9.72
N LYS A 263 -16.49 -16.70 -8.72
CA LYS A 263 -17.75 -17.45 -8.89
C LYS A 263 -18.63 -16.87 -10.00
N LYS A 264 -18.62 -15.55 -10.19
CA LYS A 264 -19.45 -14.84 -11.15
C LYS A 264 -18.84 -14.81 -12.54
N CYS A 265 -17.70 -14.13 -12.72
CA CYS A 265 -17.12 -13.90 -14.05
C CYS A 265 -16.24 -15.07 -14.55
N LYS A 266 -15.94 -16.05 -13.69
CA LYS A 266 -15.05 -17.19 -13.97
C LYS A 266 -13.61 -16.83 -14.30
N GLY A 267 -13.23 -15.56 -14.18
CA GLY A 267 -11.84 -15.11 -14.27
C GLY A 267 -10.97 -15.84 -13.24
N LEU A 268 -9.73 -16.11 -13.61
CA LEU A 268 -8.73 -16.70 -12.74
C LEU A 268 -7.97 -15.57 -12.04
N PHE A 269 -7.92 -15.62 -10.71
CA PHE A 269 -7.30 -14.61 -9.87
C PHE A 269 -6.37 -15.27 -8.86
N SER A 270 -5.33 -14.58 -8.44
CA SER A 270 -4.58 -14.95 -7.25
C SER A 270 -5.51 -14.98 -6.03
N GLY A 271 -5.29 -15.87 -5.09
CA GLY A 271 -6.10 -15.94 -3.86
C GLY A 271 -6.08 -14.64 -3.04
N TYR A 272 -5.10 -13.77 -3.28
CA TYR A 272 -4.98 -12.43 -2.68
C TYR A 272 -5.84 -11.37 -3.37
N GLU A 273 -6.29 -11.61 -4.60
CA GLU A 273 -7.10 -10.68 -5.40
C GLU A 273 -8.60 -10.95 -5.29
N VAL A 274 -9.01 -11.89 -4.46
CA VAL A 274 -10.41 -12.30 -4.34
C VAL A 274 -10.90 -12.27 -2.91
N PHE A 275 -12.20 -12.08 -2.78
CA PHE A 275 -12.87 -12.05 -1.49
C PHE A 275 -13.57 -13.39 -1.25
N PRO A 276 -13.26 -14.09 -0.14
CA PRO A 276 -14.00 -15.26 0.28
C PRO A 276 -15.39 -14.86 0.80
N VAL A 277 -16.40 -15.54 0.34
CA VAL A 277 -17.81 -15.26 0.65
C VAL A 277 -18.52 -16.57 0.98
N LYS A 278 -19.39 -16.58 1.98
CA LYS A 278 -20.29 -17.72 2.26
C LYS A 278 -21.34 -17.84 1.15
N GLY A 279 -21.27 -18.92 0.39
CA GLY A 279 -22.24 -19.24 -0.65
C GLY A 279 -23.58 -19.66 -0.08
N LEU A 280 -24.62 -19.62 -0.90
CA LEU A 280 -25.98 -20.09 -0.53
C LEU A 280 -26.01 -21.60 -0.20
N ASP A 281 -25.06 -22.35 -0.69
CA ASP A 281 -24.86 -23.78 -0.41
C ASP A 281 -24.08 -24.05 0.89
N GLY A 282 -23.75 -23.00 1.65
CA GLY A 282 -22.96 -23.08 2.87
C GLY A 282 -21.45 -23.23 2.64
N LYS A 283 -20.99 -23.36 1.38
CA LYS A 283 -19.57 -23.45 1.04
C LYS A 283 -18.99 -22.06 0.82
N THR A 284 -17.68 -21.95 1.02
CA THR A 284 -16.98 -20.72 0.67
C THR A 284 -16.76 -20.67 -0.84
N CYS A 285 -17.06 -19.53 -1.42
CA CYS A 285 -16.79 -19.19 -2.82
C CYS A 285 -16.04 -17.87 -2.87
N PHE A 286 -15.46 -17.55 -4.03
CA PHE A 286 -14.60 -16.38 -4.20
C PHE A 286 -15.17 -15.44 -5.23
N TYR A 287 -15.10 -14.13 -4.95
CA TYR A 287 -15.49 -13.06 -5.86
C TYR A 287 -14.33 -12.11 -6.06
N CYS A 288 -14.08 -11.71 -7.32
CA CYS A 288 -13.13 -10.64 -7.62
C CYS A 288 -13.71 -9.27 -7.22
N PRO A 289 -12.89 -8.22 -7.10
CA PRO A 289 -13.32 -6.88 -6.69
C PRO A 289 -14.51 -6.34 -7.49
N ASP A 290 -14.52 -6.55 -8.80
CA ASP A 290 -15.59 -6.06 -9.68
C ASP A 290 -16.93 -6.79 -9.48
N CYS A 291 -16.87 -8.07 -9.11
CA CYS A 291 -18.08 -8.89 -8.98
C CYS A 291 -18.63 -8.93 -7.56
N ILE A 292 -17.85 -8.57 -6.54
CA ILE A 292 -18.28 -8.70 -5.15
C ILE A 292 -19.43 -7.74 -4.82
N VAL A 293 -19.35 -6.51 -5.28
CA VAL A 293 -20.28 -5.43 -4.93
C VAL A 293 -21.74 -5.75 -5.30
N GLU A 294 -21.95 -6.43 -6.42
CA GLU A 294 -23.27 -6.75 -6.94
C GLU A 294 -23.83 -8.09 -6.46
N ASN A 295 -23.00 -8.96 -5.85
CA ASN A 295 -23.37 -10.35 -5.59
C ASN A 295 -23.30 -10.73 -4.12
N ILE A 296 -22.93 -9.82 -3.22
CA ILE A 296 -22.86 -10.10 -1.79
C ILE A 296 -23.66 -9.11 -0.95
N GLU A 297 -24.05 -9.58 0.24
CA GLU A 297 -24.55 -8.79 1.34
C GLU A 297 -23.72 -9.06 2.61
N TRP A 298 -23.86 -8.18 3.59
CA TRP A 298 -23.20 -8.32 4.87
C TRP A 298 -24.18 -8.77 5.93
N CYS A 299 -23.82 -9.82 6.67
CA CYS A 299 -24.67 -10.35 7.74
C CYS A 299 -24.86 -9.29 8.85
N ASP A 300 -26.12 -8.97 9.15
CA ASP A 300 -26.44 -7.98 10.20
C ASP A 300 -26.05 -8.47 11.61
N ASN A 301 -25.85 -9.77 11.79
CA ASN A 301 -25.53 -10.37 13.08
C ASN A 301 -24.00 -10.51 13.30
N CYS A 302 -23.25 -11.11 12.36
CA CYS A 302 -21.82 -11.35 12.50
C CYS A 302 -20.93 -10.41 11.69
N GLY A 303 -21.49 -9.67 10.73
CA GLY A 303 -20.74 -8.79 9.86
C GLY A 303 -19.96 -9.51 8.73
N GLU A 304 -20.10 -10.82 8.57
CA GLU A 304 -19.43 -11.56 7.49
C GLU A 304 -20.15 -11.39 6.15
N PRO A 305 -19.40 -11.37 5.03
CA PRO A 305 -19.99 -11.32 3.70
C PRO A 305 -20.62 -12.66 3.33
N PHE A 306 -21.79 -12.63 2.71
CA PHE A 306 -22.46 -13.81 2.17
C PHE A 306 -23.16 -13.49 0.84
N GLU A 307 -23.43 -14.50 0.02
CA GLU A 307 -24.10 -14.33 -1.25
C GLU A 307 -25.53 -13.78 -1.06
N ILE A 308 -25.93 -12.85 -1.95
CA ILE A 308 -27.28 -12.33 -1.97
C ILE A 308 -28.26 -13.49 -2.20
N ASP A 309 -29.17 -13.68 -1.24
CA ASP A 309 -30.31 -14.57 -1.37
C ASP A 309 -31.59 -13.74 -1.53
N PRO A 310 -32.23 -13.76 -2.71
CA PRO A 310 -33.48 -13.03 -2.92
C PRO A 310 -34.60 -13.42 -1.94
N ASN A 311 -34.49 -14.60 -1.33
CA ASN A 311 -35.45 -15.12 -0.37
C ASN A 311 -35.10 -14.82 1.09
N ASN A 312 -33.97 -14.12 1.35
CA ASN A 312 -33.54 -13.80 2.72
C ASN A 312 -33.74 -12.30 3.05
N PRO A 313 -34.93 -11.90 3.46
CA PRO A 313 -35.22 -10.48 3.73
C PRO A 313 -34.51 -9.94 4.98
N LYS A 314 -33.93 -10.80 5.81
CA LYS A 314 -33.30 -10.40 7.09
C LYS A 314 -31.81 -10.10 6.98
N LYS A 315 -31.21 -10.27 5.82
CA LYS A 315 -29.76 -10.05 5.62
C LYS A 315 -28.89 -10.77 6.67
N ILE A 316 -29.20 -11.99 6.99
CA ILE A 316 -28.50 -12.83 7.97
C ILE A 316 -27.93 -14.04 7.24
N CYS A 317 -26.62 -14.29 7.39
CA CYS A 317 -25.98 -15.47 6.78
C CYS A 317 -26.55 -16.79 7.35
N ASN A 318 -26.40 -17.88 6.61
CA ASN A 318 -26.94 -19.19 6.99
C ASN A 318 -26.43 -19.69 8.35
N ASP A 319 -25.18 -19.40 8.71
CA ASP A 319 -24.60 -19.81 9.99
C ASP A 319 -25.29 -19.10 11.17
N CYS A 320 -25.57 -17.81 11.03
CA CYS A 320 -26.30 -17.03 12.04
C CYS A 320 -27.79 -17.38 12.09
N ALA A 321 -28.41 -17.72 10.96
CA ALA A 321 -29.80 -18.14 10.89
C ALA A 321 -30.03 -19.53 11.50
N GLY A 322 -29.02 -20.41 11.42
CA GLY A 322 -29.06 -21.75 11.99
C GLY A 322 -28.76 -21.83 13.49
N GLY A 323 -28.45 -20.71 14.16
CA GLY A 323 -28.10 -20.68 15.58
C GLY A 323 -26.75 -21.31 15.91
N LEU A 324 -25.93 -21.56 14.91
CA LEU A 324 -24.58 -22.11 15.05
C LEU A 324 -23.59 -20.93 15.10
N LEU A 325 -23.01 -20.71 16.28
CA LEU A 325 -21.79 -19.94 16.57
C LEU A 325 -21.96 -18.56 17.21
N GLU A 326 -21.21 -18.41 18.31
CA GLU A 326 -20.59 -17.14 18.71
C GLU A 326 -19.57 -16.73 17.62
N CYS A 327 -20.00 -15.91 16.67
CA CYS A 327 -19.16 -15.40 15.60
C CYS A 327 -18.19 -14.35 16.13
N HIS A 328 -16.91 -14.57 15.98
CA HIS A 328 -15.85 -13.63 16.36
C HIS A 328 -15.80 -12.40 15.42
N SER A 329 -15.62 -11.23 16.01
CA SER A 329 -15.85 -9.86 15.53
C SER A 329 -14.80 -9.30 14.57
N THR A 330 -14.18 -10.06 13.67
CA THR A 330 -13.12 -9.56 12.78
C THR A 330 -13.60 -8.80 11.53
N SER A 331 -14.83 -8.98 11.11
CA SER A 331 -15.34 -8.47 9.82
C SER A 331 -16.12 -7.16 9.86
N LYS A 332 -16.31 -6.55 11.03
CA LYS A 332 -16.88 -5.18 11.10
C LYS A 332 -16.04 -4.15 10.31
N LYS A 333 -14.75 -4.40 10.14
CA LYS A 333 -13.83 -3.53 9.38
C LYS A 333 -14.08 -3.59 7.87
N LEU A 334 -14.29 -4.76 7.28
CA LEU A 334 -14.55 -4.91 5.84
C LEU A 334 -15.84 -4.20 5.38
N LYS A 335 -16.91 -4.28 6.16
CA LYS A 335 -18.19 -3.62 5.84
C LYS A 335 -18.06 -2.11 5.67
N ASN A 336 -17.20 -1.47 6.47
CA ASN A 336 -17.02 -0.02 6.44
C ASN A 336 -16.18 0.46 5.25
N ASN A 337 -15.36 -0.41 4.67
CA ASN A 337 -14.46 -0.07 3.57
C ASN A 337 -15.11 -0.26 2.19
N LEU A 338 -16.03 -1.21 2.04
CA LEU A 338 -16.76 -1.45 0.78
C LEU A 338 -18.02 -0.57 0.59
N MET A 339 -18.47 0.14 1.64
CA MET A 339 -19.64 1.03 1.57
C MET A 339 -19.25 2.53 1.48
N LYS A 340 -18.00 2.84 1.32
CA LYS A 340 -17.49 4.20 1.08
C LYS A 340 -16.97 4.35 -0.33
#